data_6dc1b0a4904930b51a4db035f3fe0776
#
_entry.id   6dc1b0a4904930b51a4db035f3fe0776
#
_cell.length_a   1.000
_cell.length_b   1.000
_cell.length_c   1.000
_cell.angle_alpha   90.00
_cell.angle_beta   90.00
_cell.angle_gamma   90.00
#
_symmetry.space_group_name_H-M   'P 1'
#
loop_
_entity.id
_entity.type
_entity.pdbx_description
1 polymer ?
#
loop_
_entity_poly.entity_id
_entity_poly.type
_entity_poly.pdbx_seq_one_letter_code
_entity_poly.pdbx_strand_id
1 'polypeptide(L)'
;MAYVPQGQQAFGQLTTLENLQLVADGRRRGKALIDAQMARFPALEEFAARKAGLLSGGQRQQLAIARALITEPKLLILDEPTEGIQPTIVAEIEHTIMQLADEGINVLLVEQHIGFALEVAERYVVLASGFVTHTDEGGSTATSTVRAAMAI
;
A
#
# COMPACT_ATOMS: atom_id res chain seq x y z
N MET A 1 -1.05 8.62 11.29
CA MET A 1 -1.80 7.54 10.62
C MET A 1 -2.13 7.99 9.21
N ALA A 2 -1.94 7.13 8.22
CA ALA A 2 -2.37 7.35 6.85
C ALA A 2 -3.20 6.16 6.37
N TYR A 3 -4.11 6.39 5.42
CA TYR A 3 -4.99 5.38 4.85
C TYR A 3 -4.94 5.46 3.33
N VAL A 4 -4.73 4.32 2.71
CA VAL A 4 -4.79 4.12 1.26
C VAL A 4 -6.00 3.24 0.98
N PRO A 5 -7.11 3.81 0.52
CA PRO A 5 -8.33 3.06 0.24
C PRO A 5 -8.19 2.23 -1.04
N GLN A 6 -9.03 1.22 -1.17
CA GLN A 6 -9.27 0.49 -2.41
C GLN A 6 -9.55 1.46 -3.57
N GLY A 7 -9.10 1.14 -4.79
CA GLY A 7 -9.42 1.88 -6.00
C GLY A 7 -8.42 2.99 -6.38
N GLN A 8 -7.22 2.98 -5.81
CA GLN A 8 -6.07 3.76 -6.31
C GLN A 8 -6.35 5.26 -6.48
N GLN A 9 -6.90 5.89 -5.46
CA GLN A 9 -7.38 7.27 -5.52
C GLN A 9 -6.24 8.28 -5.76
N ALA A 10 -6.27 8.92 -6.93
CA ALA A 10 -5.38 10.01 -7.29
C ALA A 10 -6.18 11.16 -7.93
N PHE A 11 -5.65 12.36 -7.87
CA PHE A 11 -6.21 13.50 -8.61
C PHE A 11 -5.84 13.37 -10.09
N GLY A 12 -6.70 12.74 -10.87
CA GLY A 12 -6.43 12.31 -12.25
C GLY A 12 -6.07 13.45 -13.23
N GLN A 13 -6.52 14.69 -12.97
CA GLN A 13 -6.20 15.85 -13.78
C GLN A 13 -4.84 16.46 -13.45
N LEU A 14 -4.31 16.21 -12.26
CA LEU A 14 -2.98 16.64 -11.85
C LEU A 14 -1.93 15.64 -12.34
N THR A 15 -0.71 16.12 -12.56
CA THR A 15 0.44 15.26 -12.83
C THR A 15 0.82 14.40 -11.62
N THR A 16 1.64 13.39 -11.83
CA THR A 16 2.21 12.56 -10.75
C THR A 16 2.91 13.45 -9.72
N LEU A 17 3.77 14.36 -10.18
CA LEU A 17 4.49 15.26 -9.29
C LEU A 17 3.54 16.20 -8.52
N GLU A 18 2.56 16.80 -9.17
CA GLU A 18 1.58 17.68 -8.52
C GLU A 18 0.75 16.94 -7.46
N ASN A 19 0.42 15.67 -7.68
CA ASN A 19 -0.23 14.83 -6.68
C ASN A 19 0.62 14.67 -5.41
N LEU A 20 1.95 14.53 -5.54
CA LEU A 20 2.87 14.45 -4.40
C LEU A 20 3.05 15.82 -3.75
N GLN A 21 3.21 16.88 -4.55
CA GLN A 21 3.34 18.27 -4.07
C GLN A 21 2.15 18.70 -3.23
N LEU A 22 0.92 18.35 -3.64
CA LEU A 22 -0.29 18.70 -2.93
C LEU A 22 -0.28 18.18 -1.47
N VAL A 23 0.30 17.00 -1.23
CA VAL A 23 0.41 16.41 0.11
C VAL A 23 1.63 16.95 0.87
N ALA A 24 2.70 17.27 0.14
CA ALA A 24 3.94 17.80 0.71
C ALA A 24 3.85 19.30 1.04
N ASP A 25 2.89 20.00 0.44
CA ASP A 25 2.72 21.44 0.58
C ASP A 25 2.47 21.83 2.04
N GLY A 26 3.15 22.87 2.49
CA GLY A 26 3.13 23.28 3.91
C GLY A 26 3.98 22.42 4.86
N ARG A 27 4.63 21.34 4.39
CA ARG A 27 5.54 20.54 5.22
C ARG A 27 6.97 21.09 5.16
N ARG A 28 7.61 21.19 6.33
CA ARG A 28 8.97 21.75 6.46
C ARG A 28 10.02 21.07 5.55
N ARG A 29 9.83 19.76 5.25
CA ARG A 29 10.73 18.94 4.41
C ARG A 29 10.08 18.44 3.14
N GLY A 30 9.03 19.13 2.63
CA GLY A 30 8.18 18.65 1.55
C GLY A 30 8.95 18.16 0.32
N LYS A 31 9.96 18.94 -0.16
CA LYS A 31 10.78 18.51 -1.30
C LYS A 31 11.54 17.20 -1.01
N ALA A 32 12.21 17.09 0.12
CA ALA A 32 12.97 15.89 0.48
C ALA A 32 12.05 14.66 0.65
N LEU A 33 10.83 14.86 1.14
CA LEU A 33 9.83 13.79 1.23
C LEU A 33 9.39 13.31 -0.15
N ILE A 34 9.20 14.23 -1.11
CA ILE A 34 8.91 13.87 -2.51
C ILE A 34 10.08 13.10 -3.12
N ASP A 35 11.30 13.62 -3.00
CA ASP A 35 12.51 13.00 -3.55
C ASP A 35 12.68 11.57 -3.00
N ALA A 36 12.40 11.35 -1.71
CA ALA A 36 12.43 10.01 -1.09
C ALA A 36 11.39 9.05 -1.69
N GLN A 37 10.18 9.54 -2.00
CA GLN A 37 9.16 8.69 -2.62
C GLN A 37 9.46 8.41 -4.10
N MET A 38 10.03 9.36 -4.83
CA MET A 38 10.49 9.14 -6.21
C MET A 38 11.60 8.07 -6.25
N ALA A 39 12.54 8.11 -5.31
CA ALA A 39 13.58 7.09 -5.18
C ALA A 39 13.02 5.70 -4.82
N ARG A 40 11.96 5.65 -4.00
CA ARG A 40 11.28 4.39 -3.63
C ARG A 40 10.47 3.79 -4.78
N PHE A 41 9.85 4.63 -5.59
CA PHE A 41 9.00 4.25 -6.72
C PHE A 41 9.53 4.85 -8.03
N PRO A 42 10.54 4.24 -8.69
CA PRO A 42 11.17 4.81 -9.89
C PRO A 42 10.19 5.10 -11.03
N ALA A 43 9.11 4.32 -11.14
CA ALA A 43 8.06 4.60 -12.12
C ALA A 43 7.37 5.96 -11.91
N LEU A 44 7.29 6.46 -10.67
CA LEU A 44 6.73 7.79 -10.40
C LEU A 44 7.67 8.90 -10.86
N GLU A 45 8.98 8.69 -10.78
CA GLU A 45 9.98 9.62 -11.31
C GLU A 45 9.92 9.67 -12.84
N GLU A 46 9.90 8.51 -13.50
CA GLU A 46 9.77 8.39 -14.96
C GLU A 46 8.53 9.11 -15.49
N PHE A 47 7.41 8.99 -14.78
CA PHE A 47 6.13 9.58 -15.18
C PHE A 47 5.75 10.84 -14.40
N ALA A 48 6.73 11.56 -13.83
CA ALA A 48 6.48 12.73 -12.97
C ALA A 48 5.61 13.81 -13.63
N ALA A 49 5.81 14.06 -14.92
CA ALA A 49 5.04 15.05 -15.71
C ALA A 49 3.73 14.49 -16.31
N ARG A 50 3.46 13.16 -16.18
CA ARG A 50 2.25 12.53 -16.72
C ARG A 50 1.06 12.78 -15.78
N LYS A 51 -0.12 13.07 -16.34
CA LYS A 51 -1.36 13.15 -15.57
C LYS A 51 -1.65 11.80 -14.90
N ALA A 52 -2.00 11.82 -13.62
CA ALA A 52 -2.24 10.61 -12.84
C ALA A 52 -3.38 9.74 -13.41
N GLY A 53 -4.36 10.34 -14.07
CA GLY A 53 -5.42 9.62 -14.77
C GLY A 53 -4.96 8.76 -15.96
N LEU A 54 -3.73 9.00 -16.47
CA LEU A 54 -3.11 8.26 -17.58
C LEU A 54 -2.09 7.21 -17.10
N LEU A 55 -1.91 7.05 -15.80
CA LEU A 55 -1.07 6.02 -15.21
C LEU A 55 -1.78 4.65 -15.27
N SER A 56 -1.00 3.57 -15.28
CA SER A 56 -1.55 2.22 -15.07
C SER A 56 -2.13 2.06 -13.66
N GLY A 57 -2.92 1.01 -13.41
CA GLY A 57 -3.44 0.70 -12.08
C GLY A 57 -2.34 0.60 -11.04
N GLY A 58 -1.29 -0.16 -11.34
CA GLY A 58 -0.14 -0.31 -10.43
C GLY A 58 0.60 1.00 -10.17
N GLN A 59 0.82 1.83 -11.19
CA GLN A 59 1.44 3.15 -11.02
C GLN A 59 0.57 4.09 -10.16
N ARG A 60 -0.76 4.05 -10.34
CA ARG A 60 -1.67 4.80 -9.45
C ARG A 60 -1.62 4.31 -8.01
N GLN A 61 -1.49 3.00 -7.81
CA GLN A 61 -1.35 2.42 -6.47
C GLN A 61 -0.04 2.86 -5.81
N GLN A 62 1.09 2.80 -6.53
CA GLN A 62 2.37 3.34 -6.06
C GLN A 62 2.26 4.83 -5.70
N LEU A 63 1.56 5.63 -6.53
CA LEU A 63 1.31 7.04 -6.25
C LEU A 63 0.47 7.23 -4.98
N ALA A 64 -0.57 6.42 -4.77
CA ALA A 64 -1.41 6.49 -3.58
C ALA A 64 -0.60 6.17 -2.30
N ILE A 65 0.24 5.13 -2.33
CA ILE A 65 1.14 4.77 -1.24
C ILE A 65 2.16 5.89 -0.99
N ALA A 66 2.82 6.40 -2.04
CA ALA A 66 3.78 7.51 -1.95
C ALA A 66 3.17 8.75 -1.28
N ARG A 67 1.95 9.13 -1.66
CA ARG A 67 1.21 10.24 -1.04
C ARG A 67 0.97 10.00 0.45
N ALA A 68 0.60 8.78 0.84
CA ALA A 68 0.41 8.42 2.23
C ALA A 68 1.73 8.54 3.02
N LEU A 69 2.85 8.06 2.44
CA LEU A 69 4.17 8.08 3.08
C LEU A 69 4.75 9.49 3.25
N ILE A 70 4.44 10.44 2.37
CA ILE A 70 4.78 11.86 2.55
C ILE A 70 4.24 12.40 3.88
N THR A 71 3.18 11.81 4.42
CA THR A 71 2.63 12.24 5.72
C THR A 71 3.46 11.76 6.92
N GLU A 72 4.54 10.98 6.70
CA GLU A 72 5.39 10.37 7.73
C GLU A 72 4.55 9.62 8.79
N PRO A 73 3.70 8.65 8.38
CA PRO A 73 2.77 8.01 9.30
C PRO A 73 3.49 7.01 10.21
N LYS A 74 3.02 6.88 11.46
CA LYS A 74 3.42 5.78 12.35
C LYS A 74 2.60 4.50 12.11
N LEU A 75 1.43 4.64 11.48
CA LEU A 75 0.55 3.55 11.08
C LEU A 75 0.05 3.84 9.66
N LEU A 76 0.31 2.91 8.75
CA LEU A 76 -0.18 2.90 7.38
C LEU A 76 -1.26 1.82 7.26
N ILE A 77 -2.46 2.21 6.81
CA ILE A 77 -3.55 1.28 6.52
C ILE A 77 -3.66 1.15 5.01
N LEU A 78 -3.59 -0.07 4.50
CA LEU A 78 -3.70 -0.41 3.09
C LEU A 78 -4.92 -1.32 2.90
N ASP A 79 -5.84 -0.90 2.05
CA ASP A 79 -7.09 -1.61 1.77
C ASP A 79 -7.04 -2.18 0.35
N GLU A 80 -6.90 -3.48 0.24
CA GLU A 80 -6.75 -4.25 -1.00
C GLU A 80 -5.73 -3.63 -1.97
N PRO A 81 -4.48 -3.39 -1.52
CA PRO A 81 -3.49 -2.64 -2.31
C PRO A 81 -3.04 -3.36 -3.59
N THR A 82 -3.35 -4.67 -3.73
CA THR A 82 -2.92 -5.47 -4.88
C THR A 82 -4.06 -5.81 -5.85
N GLU A 83 -5.30 -5.41 -5.53
CA GLU A 83 -6.45 -5.73 -6.35
C GLU A 83 -6.40 -5.10 -7.75
N GLY A 84 -6.64 -5.92 -8.79
CA GLY A 84 -6.69 -5.47 -10.18
C GLY A 84 -5.35 -5.00 -10.75
N ILE A 85 -4.24 -5.35 -10.11
CA ILE A 85 -2.89 -4.95 -10.51
C ILE A 85 -2.16 -6.12 -11.18
N GLN A 86 -1.27 -5.81 -12.12
CA GLN A 86 -0.46 -6.82 -12.80
C GLN A 86 0.53 -7.49 -11.82
N PRO A 87 0.78 -8.81 -11.94
CA PRO A 87 1.61 -9.56 -10.98
C PRO A 87 3.00 -8.99 -10.73
N THR A 88 3.64 -8.41 -11.76
CA THR A 88 4.96 -7.78 -11.61
C THR A 88 4.94 -6.58 -10.67
N ILE A 89 3.90 -5.76 -10.75
CA ILE A 89 3.73 -4.59 -9.88
C ILE A 89 3.23 -5.00 -8.50
N VAL A 90 2.45 -6.08 -8.40
CA VAL A 90 2.08 -6.68 -7.10
C VAL A 90 3.35 -6.99 -6.31
N ALA A 91 4.31 -7.70 -6.89
CA ALA A 91 5.57 -8.04 -6.22
C ALA A 91 6.36 -6.80 -5.76
N GLU A 92 6.34 -5.70 -6.53
CA GLU A 92 6.97 -4.44 -6.13
C GLU A 92 6.25 -3.79 -4.92
N ILE A 93 4.92 -3.83 -4.90
CA ILE A 93 4.12 -3.31 -3.79
C ILE A 93 4.35 -4.15 -2.53
N GLU A 94 4.31 -5.47 -2.65
CA GLU A 94 4.58 -6.42 -1.57
C GLU A 94 5.97 -6.18 -0.96
N HIS A 95 7.01 -6.06 -1.81
CA HIS A 95 8.36 -5.75 -1.36
C HIS A 95 8.42 -4.40 -0.64
N THR A 96 7.72 -3.39 -1.15
CA THR A 96 7.63 -2.07 -0.49
C THR A 96 6.98 -2.18 0.89
N ILE A 97 5.91 -2.96 1.03
CA ILE A 97 5.24 -3.16 2.32
C ILE A 97 6.20 -3.78 3.35
N MET A 98 6.97 -4.80 2.96
CA MET A 98 7.99 -5.40 3.83
C MET A 98 9.05 -4.38 4.25
N GLN A 99 9.58 -3.61 3.31
CA GLN A 99 10.56 -2.56 3.62
C GLN A 99 10.02 -1.52 4.62
N LEU A 100 8.75 -1.12 4.48
CA LEU A 100 8.12 -0.16 5.39
C LEU A 100 8.01 -0.71 6.81
N ALA A 101 7.69 -1.99 6.96
CA ALA A 101 7.67 -2.66 8.26
C ALA A 101 9.08 -2.70 8.88
N ASP A 102 10.11 -3.05 8.11
CA ASP A 102 11.51 -3.05 8.54
C ASP A 102 12.00 -1.64 8.94
N GLU A 103 11.48 -0.60 8.31
CA GLU A 103 11.72 0.81 8.66
C GLU A 103 10.98 1.25 9.95
N GLY A 104 10.18 0.37 10.56
CA GLY A 104 9.45 0.61 11.81
C GLY A 104 8.09 1.30 11.62
N ILE A 105 7.54 1.29 10.42
CA ILE A 105 6.16 1.73 10.16
C ILE A 105 5.22 0.56 10.46
N ASN A 106 4.26 0.77 11.37
CA ASN A 106 3.22 -0.24 11.56
C ASN A 106 2.31 -0.27 10.32
N VAL A 107 2.08 -1.46 9.77
CA VAL A 107 1.20 -1.64 8.61
C VAL A 107 -0.01 -2.48 9.01
N LEU A 108 -1.21 -1.95 8.75
CA LEU A 108 -2.45 -2.70 8.77
C LEU A 108 -2.85 -3.00 7.32
N LEU A 109 -2.72 -4.26 6.92
CA LEU A 109 -3.04 -4.72 5.58
C LEU A 109 -4.41 -5.42 5.59
N VAL A 110 -5.33 -4.95 4.78
CA VAL A 110 -6.61 -5.62 4.50
C VAL A 110 -6.48 -6.24 3.11
N GLU A 111 -6.59 -7.57 3.02
CA GLU A 111 -6.40 -8.32 1.79
C GLU A 111 -7.29 -9.55 1.72
N GLN A 112 -7.72 -9.88 0.50
CA GLN A 112 -8.40 -11.14 0.19
C GLN A 112 -7.40 -12.20 -0.31
N HIS A 113 -6.26 -11.78 -0.87
CA HIS A 113 -5.18 -12.66 -1.31
C HIS A 113 -4.29 -13.04 -0.13
N ILE A 114 -4.69 -14.09 0.57
CA ILE A 114 -4.11 -14.50 1.86
C ILE A 114 -2.64 -14.95 1.81
N GLY A 115 -2.13 -15.33 0.63
CA GLY A 115 -0.78 -15.90 0.50
C GLY A 115 0.30 -14.97 1.05
N PHE A 116 0.49 -13.83 0.40
CA PHE A 116 1.45 -12.81 0.82
C PHE A 116 1.11 -12.22 2.20
N ALA A 117 -0.16 -11.86 2.43
CA ALA A 117 -0.55 -11.21 3.67
C ALA A 117 -0.16 -12.03 4.91
N LEU A 118 -0.36 -13.35 4.87
CA LEU A 118 0.00 -14.25 5.99
C LEU A 118 1.50 -14.51 6.08
N GLU A 119 2.22 -14.48 4.97
CA GLU A 119 3.67 -14.69 4.96
C GLU A 119 4.40 -13.58 5.72
N VAL A 120 3.94 -12.33 5.56
CA VAL A 120 4.59 -11.14 6.13
C VAL A 120 3.95 -10.63 7.42
N ALA A 121 2.74 -11.05 7.74
CA ALA A 121 2.04 -10.58 8.92
C ALA A 121 2.62 -11.20 10.21
N GLU A 122 2.86 -10.38 11.23
CA GLU A 122 3.14 -10.87 12.59
C GLU A 122 1.87 -11.44 13.23
N ARG A 123 0.72 -10.84 12.92
CA ARG A 123 -0.60 -11.26 13.42
C ARG A 123 -1.66 -11.06 12.36
N TYR A 124 -2.67 -11.91 12.36
CA TYR A 124 -3.81 -11.75 11.46
C TYR A 124 -5.16 -11.89 12.17
N VAL A 125 -6.17 -11.33 11.54
CA VAL A 125 -7.56 -11.40 11.96
C VAL A 125 -8.41 -11.77 10.74
N VAL A 126 -9.23 -12.81 10.85
CA VAL A 126 -10.21 -13.17 9.82
C VAL A 126 -11.55 -12.54 10.16
N LEU A 127 -12.08 -11.76 9.23
CA LEU A 127 -13.40 -11.13 9.32
C LEU A 127 -14.38 -11.84 8.38
N ALA A 128 -15.51 -12.28 8.90
CA ALA A 128 -16.61 -12.80 8.09
C ALA A 128 -17.95 -12.25 8.59
N SER A 129 -18.76 -11.72 7.67
CA SER A 129 -20.10 -11.16 7.97
C SER A 129 -20.11 -10.15 9.12
N GLY A 130 -19.04 -9.34 9.25
CA GLY A 130 -18.93 -8.31 10.30
C GLY A 130 -18.42 -8.82 11.66
N PHE A 131 -18.05 -10.10 11.76
CA PHE A 131 -17.53 -10.69 12.99
C PHE A 131 -16.08 -11.16 12.81
N VAL A 132 -15.30 -11.09 13.89
CA VAL A 132 -13.99 -11.75 13.97
C VAL A 132 -14.25 -13.25 14.17
N THR A 133 -13.85 -14.04 13.18
CA THR A 133 -14.03 -15.51 13.22
C THR A 133 -12.77 -16.25 13.65
N HIS A 134 -11.59 -15.65 13.40
CA HIS A 134 -10.32 -16.23 13.79
C HIS A 134 -9.26 -15.14 13.99
N THR A 135 -8.30 -15.37 14.87
CA THR A 135 -7.12 -14.54 15.09
C THR A 135 -5.97 -15.38 15.58
N ASP A 136 -4.78 -15.20 15.01
CA ASP A 136 -3.57 -15.93 15.41
C ASP A 136 -2.31 -15.17 14.94
N GLU A 137 -1.14 -15.74 15.23
CA GLU A 137 0.14 -15.28 14.68
C GLU A 137 0.24 -15.63 13.19
N GLY A 138 0.91 -14.77 12.43
CA GLY A 138 1.18 -14.97 11.01
C GLY A 138 2.26 -16.02 10.74
N GLY A 139 2.70 -16.10 9.50
CA GLY A 139 3.73 -17.02 9.04
C GLY A 139 3.21 -18.10 8.10
N SER A 140 4.13 -18.85 7.50
CA SER A 140 3.84 -19.80 6.41
C SER A 140 2.86 -20.92 6.80
N THR A 141 2.75 -21.25 8.08
CA THR A 141 1.82 -22.29 8.58
C THR A 141 0.39 -21.78 8.74
N ALA A 142 0.19 -20.47 8.82
CA ALA A 142 -1.13 -19.85 8.98
C ALA A 142 -2.05 -20.04 7.77
N THR A 143 -1.49 -20.20 6.56
CA THR A 143 -2.24 -20.28 5.30
C THR A 143 -3.29 -21.40 5.27
N SER A 144 -2.97 -22.58 5.80
CA SER A 144 -3.91 -23.72 5.84
C SER A 144 -5.08 -23.46 6.80
N THR A 145 -4.80 -22.85 7.94
CA THR A 145 -5.80 -22.52 8.97
C THR A 145 -6.76 -21.44 8.46
N VAL A 146 -6.22 -20.39 7.84
CA VAL A 146 -7.04 -19.29 7.29
C VAL A 146 -7.90 -19.78 6.12
N ARG A 147 -7.35 -20.60 5.21
CA ARG A 147 -8.16 -21.18 4.11
C ARG A 147 -9.32 -22.02 4.64
N ALA A 148 -9.10 -22.80 5.69
CA ALA A 148 -10.18 -23.56 6.32
C ALA A 148 -11.24 -22.63 6.97
N ALA A 149 -10.80 -21.53 7.61
CA ALA A 149 -11.71 -20.55 8.22
C ALA A 149 -12.51 -19.71 7.20
N MET A 150 -11.98 -19.52 5.97
CA MET A 150 -12.63 -18.78 4.88
C MET A 150 -13.47 -19.67 3.95
N ALA A 151 -13.29 -20.96 3.98
CA ALA A 151 -13.96 -21.95 3.10
C ALA A 151 -15.37 -22.37 3.57
N ILE A 152 -16.05 -21.53 4.36
CA ILE A 152 -17.40 -21.75 4.84
C ILE A 152 -18.43 -21.18 3.86
#